data_def06e400784123492fd011eb1a139e7
#
_entry.id   def06e400784123492fd011eb1a139e7
#
_cell.length_a   1.000
_cell.length_b   1.000
_cell.length_c   1.000
_cell.angle_alpha   90.00
_cell.angle_beta   90.00
_cell.angle_gamma   90.00
#
_symmetry.space_group_name_H-M   'P 1'
#
loop_
_entity.id
_entity.type
_entity.pdbx_description
1 polymer ?
#
loop_
_entity_poly.entity_id
_entity_poly.type
_entity_poly.pdbx_seq_one_letter_code
_entity_poly.pdbx_strand_id
1 'polypeptide(L)'
;MQKQLLIESFLVNARYFTEIKTGVTESANLQNKNVQILRTIQGPMGIINEETANGRIYEEKEILNAIKALESKLKARACLGQLDHPKDEPSLTEVSHLVTELFIKEVNGKKYLYGTWEILNTPAGRILNNLYEAKIAIGTSLRGYGIVDENKKVKDYEL
;
A
#
# COMPACT_ATOMS: atom_id res chain seq x y z
N MET A 1 -1.58 -9.00 -25.71
CA MET A 1 -0.38 -8.93 -24.83
C MET A 1 -0.70 -9.64 -23.53
N GLN A 2 0.28 -10.33 -22.99
CA GLN A 2 0.11 -11.07 -21.73
C GLN A 2 0.35 -10.15 -20.54
N LYS A 3 -0.45 -10.28 -19.45
CA LYS A 3 -0.20 -9.59 -18.20
C LYS A 3 1.15 -10.00 -17.61
N GLN A 4 1.87 -9.06 -17.07
CA GLN A 4 3.15 -9.25 -16.39
C GLN A 4 3.12 -8.67 -14.99
N LEU A 5 3.98 -9.18 -14.12
CA LEU A 5 4.18 -8.64 -12.78
C LEU A 5 4.81 -7.24 -12.86
N LEU A 6 4.18 -6.27 -12.25
CA LEU A 6 4.63 -4.88 -12.16
C LEU A 6 4.91 -4.56 -10.69
N ILE A 7 6.11 -4.09 -10.42
CA ILE A 7 6.51 -3.61 -9.09
C ILE A 7 6.90 -2.15 -9.23
N GLU A 8 6.25 -1.29 -8.48
CA GLU A 8 6.56 0.13 -8.39
C GLU A 8 7.01 0.48 -6.98
N SER A 9 8.18 1.06 -6.88
CA SER A 9 8.69 1.59 -5.61
C SER A 9 8.47 3.09 -5.56
N PHE A 10 7.82 3.55 -4.50
CA PHE A 10 7.60 4.96 -4.25
C PHE A 10 8.37 5.35 -3.00
N LEU A 11 9.49 6.05 -3.19
CA LEU A 11 10.30 6.54 -2.08
C LEU A 11 9.59 7.72 -1.44
N VAL A 12 9.08 7.51 -0.25
CA VAL A 12 8.38 8.55 0.50
C VAL A 12 9.28 8.99 1.65
N ASN A 13 9.50 10.29 1.75
CA ASN A 13 10.06 10.83 2.96
C ASN A 13 9.05 10.62 4.11
N ALA A 14 9.49 10.14 5.26
CA ALA A 14 8.64 9.82 6.42
C ALA A 14 7.66 10.95 6.81
N ARG A 15 7.97 12.21 6.47
CA ARG A 15 7.09 13.37 6.69
C ARG A 15 5.77 13.35 5.89
N TYR A 16 5.65 12.51 4.86
CA TYR A 16 4.42 12.40 4.06
C TYR A 16 3.44 11.38 4.64
N PHE A 17 3.87 10.57 5.61
CA PHE A 17 2.98 9.69 6.34
C PHE A 17 2.37 10.42 7.52
N THR A 18 1.07 10.40 7.59
CA THR A 18 0.31 10.94 8.72
C THR A 18 -0.12 9.80 9.61
N GLU A 19 0.21 9.89 10.88
CA GLU A 19 -0.32 8.98 11.87
C GLU A 19 -1.77 9.35 12.18
N ILE A 20 -2.68 8.37 12.01
CA ILE A 20 -4.12 8.56 12.27
C ILE A 20 -4.46 8.16 13.71
N LYS A 21 -3.75 7.17 14.25
CA LYS A 21 -3.88 6.74 15.66
C LYS A 21 -2.53 6.35 16.21
N THR A 22 -2.20 6.91 17.38
CA THR A 22 -1.04 6.52 18.19
C THR A 22 -1.40 5.46 19.21
N GLY A 23 -0.47 4.55 19.43
CA GLY A 23 -0.55 3.56 20.47
C GLY A 23 -1.26 2.27 20.07
N VAL A 24 -1.20 1.32 20.98
CA VAL A 24 -1.87 0.03 20.84
C VAL A 24 -3.38 0.26 20.86
N THR A 25 -4.03 0.17 19.70
CA THR A 25 -5.48 0.27 19.59
C THR A 25 -6.06 -1.12 19.34
N GLU A 26 -7.09 -1.45 20.11
CA GLU A 26 -7.96 -2.57 19.74
C GLU A 26 -8.75 -2.14 18.50
N SER A 27 -8.73 -2.96 17.45
CA SER A 27 -9.61 -2.72 16.32
C SER A 27 -11.06 -2.86 16.79
N ALA A 28 -11.85 -1.81 16.65
CA ALA A 28 -13.25 -1.78 17.10
C ALA A 28 -14.13 -2.88 16.49
N ASN A 29 -13.66 -3.52 15.41
CA ASN A 29 -14.35 -4.59 14.70
C ASN A 29 -13.88 -6.00 15.06
N LEU A 30 -12.90 -6.15 15.96
CA LEU A 30 -12.40 -7.44 16.37
C LEU A 30 -13.00 -7.78 17.73
N GLN A 31 -13.76 -8.85 17.81
CA GLN A 31 -14.37 -9.36 19.07
C GLN A 31 -13.31 -9.89 20.06
N ASN A 32 -12.04 -9.95 19.63
CA ASN A 32 -10.94 -10.47 20.44
C ASN A 32 -10.07 -9.32 20.97
N LYS A 33 -10.13 -9.08 22.25
CA LYS A 33 -9.38 -8.04 22.97
C LYS A 33 -7.84 -8.20 22.93
N ASN A 34 -7.34 -9.32 22.42
CA ASN A 34 -5.90 -9.61 22.37
C ASN A 34 -5.24 -9.23 21.04
N VAL A 35 -6.00 -8.77 20.05
CA VAL A 35 -5.43 -8.32 18.77
C VAL A 35 -5.01 -6.87 18.90
N GLN A 36 -3.73 -6.63 18.74
CA GLN A 36 -3.14 -5.31 18.87
C GLN A 36 -2.72 -4.77 17.51
N ILE A 37 -3.19 -3.57 17.19
CA ILE A 37 -2.68 -2.75 16.10
C ILE A 37 -1.70 -1.76 16.72
N LEU A 38 -0.43 -1.84 16.30
CA LEU A 38 0.63 -1.01 16.87
C LEU A 38 0.45 0.46 16.47
N ARG A 39 0.03 0.69 15.22
CA ARG A 39 -0.10 2.02 14.63
C ARG A 39 -0.99 1.99 13.40
N THR A 40 -1.67 3.08 13.13
CA THR A 40 -2.37 3.30 11.86
C THR A 40 -1.77 4.51 11.18
N ILE A 41 -1.27 4.34 9.96
CA ILE A 41 -0.64 5.39 9.16
C ILE A 41 -1.35 5.55 7.82
N GLN A 42 -1.25 6.72 7.25
CA GLN A 42 -1.78 7.04 5.93
C GLN A 42 -0.73 7.79 5.12
N GLY A 43 -0.61 7.47 3.85
CA GLY A 43 0.34 8.16 2.98
C GLY A 43 0.24 7.75 1.52
N PRO A 44 1.06 8.39 0.67
CA PRO A 44 1.09 8.11 -0.75
C PRO A 44 1.75 6.76 -1.05
N MET A 45 1.23 6.07 -2.05
CA MET A 45 1.72 4.78 -2.54
C MET A 45 2.26 4.86 -3.98
N GLY A 46 1.87 5.85 -4.75
CA GLY A 46 2.31 6.02 -6.13
C GLY A 46 1.72 7.26 -6.77
N ILE A 47 2.36 7.74 -7.83
CA ILE A 47 1.88 8.86 -8.62
C ILE A 47 0.94 8.36 -9.72
N ILE A 48 -0.07 9.18 -10.05
CA ILE A 48 -1.10 8.87 -11.05
C ILE A 48 -0.98 9.86 -12.20
N ASN A 49 -1.21 9.38 -13.42
CA ASN A 49 -1.15 10.16 -14.67
C ASN A 49 0.25 10.72 -15.01
N GLU A 50 1.27 10.38 -14.26
CA GLU A 50 2.66 10.76 -14.55
C GLU A 50 3.55 9.51 -14.63
N GLU A 51 4.70 9.65 -15.29
CA GLU A 51 5.66 8.56 -15.43
C GLU A 51 6.33 8.24 -14.07
N THR A 52 6.29 6.98 -13.68
CA THR A 52 6.98 6.47 -12.48
C THR A 52 8.49 6.35 -12.72
N ALA A 53 9.24 6.12 -11.66
CA ALA A 53 10.69 5.87 -11.74
C ALA A 53 11.04 4.67 -12.66
N ASN A 54 10.12 3.72 -12.83
CA ASN A 54 10.27 2.56 -13.71
C ASN A 54 9.76 2.82 -15.16
N GLY A 55 9.42 4.06 -15.48
CA GLY A 55 9.01 4.45 -16.83
C GLY A 55 7.59 4.00 -17.19
N ARG A 56 6.68 3.86 -16.21
CA ARG A 56 5.29 3.45 -16.45
C ARG A 56 4.32 4.53 -16.03
N ILE A 57 3.18 4.60 -16.70
CA ILE A 57 2.13 5.57 -16.42
C ILE A 57 0.87 4.80 -16.01
N TYR A 58 0.39 5.09 -14.80
CA TYR A 58 -0.87 4.57 -14.28
C TYR A 58 -1.94 5.64 -14.41
N GLU A 59 -2.84 5.46 -15.37
CA GLU A 59 -3.94 6.39 -15.55
C GLU A 59 -4.96 6.27 -14.40
N GLU A 60 -5.57 7.37 -14.02
CA GLU A 60 -6.53 7.43 -12.90
C GLU A 60 -7.64 6.40 -13.02
N LYS A 61 -8.16 6.20 -14.25
CA LYS A 61 -9.20 5.20 -14.52
C LYS A 61 -8.75 3.77 -14.15
N GLU A 62 -7.52 3.42 -14.50
CA GLU A 62 -6.95 2.09 -14.18
C GLU A 62 -6.79 1.89 -12.67
N ILE A 63 -6.34 2.92 -11.97
CA ILE A 63 -6.22 2.89 -10.51
C ILE A 63 -7.60 2.77 -9.84
N LEU A 64 -8.59 3.54 -10.29
CA LEU A 64 -9.96 3.43 -9.77
C LEU A 64 -10.57 2.04 -9.99
N ASN A 65 -10.34 1.43 -11.15
CA ASN A 65 -10.77 0.07 -11.43
C ASN A 65 -10.09 -0.94 -10.50
N ALA A 66 -8.77 -0.81 -10.27
CA ALA A 66 -8.03 -1.67 -9.37
C ALA A 66 -8.52 -1.54 -7.91
N ILE A 67 -8.76 -0.32 -7.43
CA ILE A 67 -9.33 -0.07 -6.09
C ILE A 67 -10.70 -0.75 -5.97
N LYS A 68 -11.57 -0.58 -6.97
CA LYS A 68 -12.91 -1.19 -6.98
C LYS A 68 -12.84 -2.72 -6.94
N ALA A 69 -11.90 -3.31 -7.67
CA ALA A 69 -11.69 -4.77 -7.66
C ALA A 69 -11.24 -5.28 -6.29
N LEU A 70 -10.52 -4.47 -5.52
CA LEU A 70 -10.06 -4.82 -4.17
C LEU A 70 -11.08 -4.56 -3.07
N GLU A 71 -12.21 -3.92 -3.36
CA GLU A 71 -13.17 -3.47 -2.33
C GLU A 71 -13.62 -4.60 -1.39
N SER A 72 -13.89 -5.79 -1.92
CA SER A 72 -14.27 -6.95 -1.11
C SER A 72 -13.14 -7.44 -0.21
N LYS A 73 -11.89 -7.44 -0.71
CA LYS A 73 -10.71 -7.81 0.08
C LYS A 73 -10.41 -6.79 1.17
N LEU A 74 -10.56 -5.49 0.88
CA LEU A 74 -10.40 -4.43 1.87
C LEU A 74 -11.43 -4.58 3.00
N LYS A 75 -12.71 -4.78 2.66
CA LYS A 75 -13.79 -5.04 3.64
C LYS A 75 -13.56 -6.31 4.45
N ALA A 76 -13.05 -7.36 3.83
CA ALA A 76 -12.71 -8.62 4.48
C ALA A 76 -11.40 -8.57 5.30
N ARG A 77 -10.68 -7.43 5.31
CA ARG A 77 -9.37 -7.27 5.95
C ARG A 77 -8.32 -8.28 5.42
N ALA A 78 -8.29 -8.50 4.11
CA ALA A 78 -7.46 -9.48 3.43
C ALA A 78 -6.35 -8.87 2.55
N CYS A 79 -6.17 -7.55 2.58
CA CYS A 79 -5.09 -6.86 1.84
C CYS A 79 -3.83 -6.78 2.70
N LEU A 80 -3.11 -7.89 2.80
CA LEU A 80 -1.92 -8.02 3.62
C LEU A 80 -0.67 -7.52 2.90
N GLY A 81 0.25 -6.93 3.65
CA GLY A 81 1.53 -6.45 3.15
C GLY A 81 2.71 -6.98 3.96
N GLN A 82 3.87 -6.96 3.33
CA GLN A 82 5.14 -7.44 3.87
C GLN A 82 6.21 -6.35 3.80
N LEU A 83 7.32 -6.58 4.48
CA LEU A 83 8.54 -5.82 4.28
C LEU A 83 9.23 -6.26 2.99
N ASP A 84 10.05 -5.36 2.44
CA ASP A 84 10.80 -5.56 1.21
C ASP A 84 9.91 -5.83 -0.03
N HIS A 85 10.45 -6.53 -1.02
CA HIS A 85 9.77 -6.86 -2.27
C HIS A 85 9.61 -8.38 -2.41
N PRO A 86 8.60 -8.99 -1.80
CA PRO A 86 8.38 -10.42 -1.95
C PRO A 86 8.15 -10.76 -3.43
N LYS A 87 8.80 -11.82 -3.90
CA LYS A 87 8.63 -12.30 -5.28
C LYS A 87 7.32 -13.04 -5.46
N ASP A 88 6.86 -13.70 -4.41
CA ASP A 88 5.67 -14.54 -4.40
C ASP A 88 4.50 -13.87 -3.67
N GLU A 89 3.38 -14.56 -3.55
CA GLU A 89 2.25 -14.13 -2.75
C GLU A 89 2.65 -13.89 -1.27
N PRO A 90 2.03 -12.93 -0.58
CA PRO A 90 2.33 -12.64 0.81
C PRO A 90 2.21 -13.89 1.70
N SER A 91 3.27 -14.19 2.44
CA SER A 91 3.27 -15.25 3.45
C SER A 91 2.68 -14.72 4.75
N LEU A 92 1.76 -15.47 5.37
CA LEU A 92 1.17 -15.10 6.65
C LEU A 92 2.21 -14.99 7.78
N THR A 93 3.34 -15.69 7.66
CA THR A 93 4.44 -15.60 8.64
C THR A 93 5.26 -14.32 8.50
N GLU A 94 5.20 -13.66 7.35
CA GLU A 94 5.99 -12.48 7.02
C GLU A 94 5.16 -11.18 7.01
N VAL A 95 3.87 -11.26 7.32
CA VAL A 95 2.96 -10.11 7.30
C VAL A 95 3.39 -9.06 8.32
N SER A 96 3.52 -7.82 7.86
CA SER A 96 3.87 -6.65 8.69
C SER A 96 2.72 -5.66 8.87
N HIS A 97 1.85 -5.53 7.87
CA HIS A 97 0.78 -4.55 7.87
C HIS A 97 -0.44 -5.03 7.08
N LEU A 98 -1.54 -4.35 7.30
CA LEU A 98 -2.81 -4.55 6.60
C LEU A 98 -3.23 -3.24 5.95
N VAL A 99 -3.47 -3.25 4.66
CA VAL A 99 -4.10 -2.14 3.95
C VAL A 99 -5.60 -2.15 4.25
N THR A 100 -6.11 -1.05 4.79
CA THR A 100 -7.53 -0.94 5.17
C THR A 100 -8.31 -0.02 4.24
N GLU A 101 -7.63 0.88 3.55
CA GLU A 101 -8.25 1.84 2.65
C GLU A 101 -7.31 2.20 1.50
N LEU A 102 -7.87 2.41 0.33
CA LEU A 102 -7.20 2.93 -0.86
C LEU A 102 -8.07 4.03 -1.47
N PHE A 103 -7.46 5.16 -1.82
CA PHE A 103 -8.15 6.29 -2.43
C PHE A 103 -7.18 7.17 -3.22
N ILE A 104 -7.74 8.04 -4.07
CA ILE A 104 -6.94 9.03 -4.80
C ILE A 104 -6.99 10.37 -4.07
N LYS A 105 -5.83 10.99 -3.92
CA LYS A 105 -5.69 12.32 -3.32
C LYS A 105 -4.88 13.23 -4.22
N GLU A 106 -5.35 14.45 -4.38
CA GLU A 106 -4.60 15.51 -5.06
C GLU A 106 -3.78 16.32 -4.06
N VAL A 107 -2.50 16.48 -4.35
CA VAL A 107 -1.56 17.27 -3.54
C VAL A 107 -0.72 18.11 -4.48
N ASN A 108 -0.76 19.44 -4.33
CA ASN A 108 -0.02 20.39 -5.16
C ASN A 108 -0.24 20.19 -6.67
N GLY A 109 -1.49 19.94 -7.09
CA GLY A 109 -1.87 19.76 -8.49
C GLY A 109 -1.51 18.40 -9.09
N LYS A 110 -0.96 17.49 -8.31
CA LYS A 110 -0.63 16.12 -8.72
C LYS A 110 -1.52 15.12 -7.99
N LYS A 111 -1.91 14.06 -8.69
CA LYS A 111 -2.73 12.99 -8.13
C LYS A 111 -1.86 11.83 -7.68
N TYR A 112 -2.18 11.29 -6.53
CA TYR A 112 -1.50 10.14 -5.92
C TYR A 112 -2.50 9.09 -5.48
N LEU A 113 -2.12 7.83 -5.62
CA LEU A 113 -2.76 6.76 -4.88
C LEU A 113 -2.30 6.85 -3.43
N TYR A 114 -3.26 6.97 -2.53
CA TYR A 114 -3.06 6.94 -1.08
C TYR A 114 -3.60 5.66 -0.49
N GLY A 115 -2.97 5.22 0.58
CA GLY A 115 -3.45 4.10 1.38
C GLY A 115 -3.46 4.43 2.86
N THR A 116 -4.27 3.69 3.60
CA THR A 116 -4.27 3.61 5.05
C THR A 116 -3.84 2.21 5.45
N TRP A 117 -2.88 2.12 6.37
CA TRP A 117 -2.33 0.84 6.84
C TRP A 117 -2.39 0.73 8.35
N GLU A 118 -2.76 -0.44 8.82
CA GLU A 118 -2.57 -0.86 10.20
C GLU A 118 -1.27 -1.65 10.32
N ILE A 119 -0.32 -1.19 11.12
CA ILE A 119 0.90 -1.94 11.45
C ILE A 119 0.53 -2.98 12.51
N LEU A 120 0.69 -4.24 12.17
CA LEU A 120 0.27 -5.38 12.99
C LEU A 120 1.33 -5.74 14.04
N ASN A 121 0.92 -6.30 15.16
CA ASN A 121 1.84 -6.80 16.18
C ASN A 121 2.39 -8.20 15.82
N THR A 122 2.94 -8.32 14.62
CA THR A 122 3.69 -9.49 14.15
C THR A 122 5.20 -9.21 14.30
N PRO A 123 6.08 -10.20 14.17
CA PRO A 123 7.53 -9.96 14.15
C PRO A 123 7.94 -8.90 13.12
N ALA A 124 7.47 -9.02 11.87
CA ALA A 124 7.75 -8.05 10.81
C ALA A 124 7.07 -6.70 11.07
N GLY A 125 5.87 -6.68 11.62
CA GLY A 125 5.17 -5.44 11.98
C GLY A 125 5.88 -4.66 13.09
N ARG A 126 6.45 -5.34 14.09
CA ARG A 126 7.27 -4.69 15.13
C ARG A 126 8.53 -4.05 14.54
N ILE A 127 9.18 -4.70 13.57
CA ILE A 127 10.31 -4.12 12.84
C ILE A 127 9.87 -2.84 12.13
N LEU A 128 8.78 -2.90 11.36
CA LEU A 128 8.24 -1.75 10.65
C LEU A 128 7.89 -0.59 11.59
N ASN A 129 7.23 -0.88 12.72
CA ASN A 129 6.88 0.12 13.72
C ASN A 129 8.13 0.80 14.31
N ASN A 130 9.17 0.04 14.63
CA ASN A 130 10.41 0.58 15.16
C ASN A 130 11.14 1.47 14.13
N LEU A 131 11.16 1.08 12.86
CA LEU A 131 11.72 1.89 11.78
C LEU A 131 10.95 3.21 11.62
N TYR A 132 9.63 3.15 11.70
CA TYR A 132 8.78 4.34 11.65
C TYR A 132 9.05 5.28 12.82
N GLU A 133 9.09 4.77 14.05
CA GLU A 133 9.39 5.57 15.26
C GLU A 133 10.78 6.19 15.22
N ALA A 134 11.77 5.48 14.70
CA ALA A 134 13.12 5.98 14.50
C ALA A 134 13.23 6.99 13.34
N LYS A 135 12.12 7.29 12.66
CA LYS A 135 12.06 8.22 11.50
C LYS A 135 12.99 7.80 10.36
N ILE A 136 13.20 6.50 10.21
CA ILE A 136 13.91 5.95 9.06
C ILE A 136 13.08 6.23 7.81
N ALA A 137 13.74 6.69 6.75
CA ALA A 137 13.10 6.91 5.46
C ALA A 137 12.77 5.54 4.84
N ILE A 138 11.48 5.20 4.84
CA ILE A 138 10.94 4.00 4.22
C ILE A 138 9.99 4.40 3.11
N GLY A 139 10.04 3.65 2.01
CA GLY A 139 9.12 3.81 0.89
C GLY A 139 7.99 2.80 0.94
N THR A 140 7.03 3.00 0.06
CA THR A 140 5.99 2.03 -0.26
C THR A 140 6.27 1.40 -1.61
N SER A 141 5.82 0.19 -1.81
CA SER A 141 5.87 -0.48 -3.10
C SER A 141 4.50 -1.06 -3.42
N LEU A 142 4.06 -0.83 -4.66
CA LEU A 142 2.88 -1.47 -5.22
C LEU A 142 3.33 -2.71 -5.99
N ARG A 143 2.61 -3.80 -5.79
CA ARG A 143 2.77 -5.00 -6.56
C ARG A 143 1.45 -5.35 -7.22
N GLY A 144 1.48 -5.54 -8.52
CA GLY A 144 0.28 -5.87 -9.27
C GLY A 144 0.60 -6.50 -10.62
N TYR A 145 -0.42 -6.90 -11.33
CA TYR A 145 -0.30 -7.43 -12.68
C TYR A 145 -0.96 -6.49 -13.68
N GLY A 146 -0.36 -6.32 -14.84
CA GLY A 146 -0.90 -5.45 -15.87
C GLY A 146 -0.19 -5.62 -17.21
N ILE A 147 -0.72 -4.95 -18.22
CA ILE A 147 -0.14 -4.87 -19.56
C ILE A 147 0.43 -3.45 -19.71
N VAL A 148 1.67 -3.35 -20.18
CA VAL A 148 2.26 -2.04 -20.50
C VAL A 148 2.20 -1.87 -22.02
N ASP A 149 1.52 -0.82 -22.48
CA ASP A 149 1.40 -0.51 -23.91
C ASP A 149 2.64 0.23 -24.44
N GLU A 150 2.68 0.47 -25.73
CA GLU A 150 3.77 1.16 -26.43
C GLU A 150 4.00 2.62 -25.94
N ASN A 151 2.97 3.21 -25.32
CA ASN A 151 3.02 4.56 -24.74
C ASN A 151 3.36 4.53 -23.24
N LYS A 152 3.89 3.40 -22.73
CA LYS A 152 4.23 3.18 -21.32
C LYS A 152 3.02 3.17 -20.37
N LYS A 153 1.80 3.16 -20.90
CA LYS A 153 0.59 3.14 -20.07
C LYS A 153 0.27 1.73 -19.62
N VAL A 154 -0.04 1.61 -18.34
CA VAL A 154 -0.49 0.36 -17.75
C VAL A 154 -1.98 0.20 -18.02
N LYS A 155 -2.37 -0.98 -18.49
CA LYS A 155 -3.74 -1.41 -18.79
C LYS A 155 -4.08 -2.69 -18.04
N ASP A 156 -5.37 -2.90 -17.78
CA ASP A 156 -5.88 -4.07 -17.08
C ASP A 156 -5.14 -4.35 -15.77
N TYR A 157 -4.91 -3.29 -15.01
CA TYR A 157 -4.11 -3.33 -13.79
C TYR A 157 -4.88 -4.01 -12.64
N GLU A 158 -4.25 -5.03 -12.06
CA GLU A 158 -4.71 -5.74 -10.85
C GLU A 158 -3.66 -5.53 -9.75
N LEU A 159 -4.06 -4.82 -8.69
CA LEU A 159 -3.23 -4.51 -7.53
C LEU A 159 -3.31 -5.62 -6.47
#